data_f345321fbc167737415156b6ff2c605a
#
_entry.id   f345321fbc167737415156b6ff2c605a
#
_cell.length_a   1.000
_cell.length_b   1.000
_cell.length_c   1.000
_cell.angle_alpha   90.00
_cell.angle_beta   90.00
_cell.angle_gamma   90.00
#
_symmetry.space_group_name_H-M   'P 1'
#
loop_
_entity.id
_entity.type
_entity.pdbx_description
1 polymer ?
#
loop_
_entity_poly.entity_id
_entity_poly.type
_entity_poly.pdbx_seq_one_letter_code
_entity_poly.pdbx_strand_id
1 'polypeptide(L)'
;MRTNCRSSILLHKGGDHLLITVNRAELLAAVKRATAIAPPDSPLDVLKGVLLETDSARKMLTVTSTNLEVSLVEKIPCSAQESGALVYSARTLAEMLQRLPEDTVEICRKENRGRMTLTSGSASYEVDVWDRGAFPKPDLPFPEDTVKVSGIPDMAQHTVFATAQDKDKPLLRCVNLMFTSTGLRAAGSNGMCIVTAKGDDQSTGDISLLVPALSLAKLAGMCKDEDEFRVGTTGKSIVFFKENFLFSARLMEGGYIDTDSLLKTITNSFTVLTDTKEMREALSSVVSVAPDDRVNLAFKDQKLVFSCSSDWGNASVGIDVIALTGAPTGSYWYSAKQLATCLKALGGTITLGIAQGGMLTISTQDAYYLQNVMRAPTAKKKSKKAIEPPATKAA
;
A
#
# COMPACT_ATOMS: atom_id res chain seq x y z
N MET A 1 29.43 23.83 -8.51
CA MET A 1 29.70 22.76 -9.50
C MET A 1 28.41 22.00 -9.71
N ARG A 2 27.73 22.24 -10.84
CA ARG A 2 26.47 21.55 -11.18
C ARG A 2 26.85 20.17 -11.74
N THR A 3 26.67 19.11 -10.93
CA THR A 3 26.84 17.73 -11.41
C THR A 3 25.65 17.39 -12.31
N ASN A 4 25.91 17.36 -13.61
CA ASN A 4 24.99 16.91 -14.64
C ASN A 4 24.63 15.42 -14.43
N CYS A 5 23.50 15.15 -13.80
CA CYS A 5 22.89 13.82 -13.77
C CYS A 5 21.95 13.61 -14.97
N ARG A 6 22.38 14.02 -16.16
CA ARG A 6 21.75 13.66 -17.44
C ARG A 6 22.41 12.38 -17.96
N SER A 7 22.21 11.24 -17.28
CA SER A 7 22.45 9.95 -17.89
C SER A 7 21.21 9.55 -18.67
N SER A 8 21.17 9.98 -19.93
CA SER A 8 20.24 9.46 -20.92
C SER A 8 20.16 7.93 -20.81
N ILE A 9 18.98 7.39 -20.55
CA ILE A 9 18.67 5.99 -20.81
C ILE A 9 18.64 5.85 -22.34
N LEU A 10 19.82 5.80 -22.96
CA LEU A 10 19.95 5.49 -24.37
C LEU A 10 19.48 4.04 -24.56
N LEU A 11 18.40 3.90 -25.32
CA LEU A 11 17.85 2.65 -25.82
C LEU A 11 18.92 1.96 -26.68
N HIS A 12 19.67 1.02 -26.09
CA HIS A 12 20.48 0.12 -26.87
C HIS A 12 19.55 -0.90 -27.55
N LYS A 13 19.61 -1.00 -28.86
CA LYS A 13 19.05 -2.12 -29.63
C LYS A 13 19.89 -3.37 -29.29
N GLY A 14 19.64 -4.01 -28.17
CA GLY A 14 20.28 -5.26 -27.80
C GLY A 14 19.86 -6.37 -28.78
N GLY A 15 20.81 -7.20 -29.21
CA GLY A 15 20.58 -8.40 -30.00
C GLY A 15 19.77 -9.46 -29.22
N ASP A 16 19.45 -10.56 -29.87
CA ASP A 16 18.75 -11.71 -29.24
C ASP A 16 19.70 -12.62 -28.45
N HIS A 17 20.98 -12.34 -28.46
CA HIS A 17 22.01 -13.05 -27.69
C HIS A 17 22.20 -12.39 -26.33
N LEU A 18 22.26 -13.19 -25.25
CA LEU A 18 22.51 -12.71 -23.90
C LEU A 18 23.35 -13.73 -23.15
N LEU A 19 24.46 -13.28 -22.59
CA LEU A 19 25.29 -14.07 -21.68
C LEU A 19 25.75 -13.20 -20.53
N ILE A 20 25.20 -13.49 -19.34
CA ILE A 20 25.46 -12.72 -18.12
C ILE A 20 25.73 -13.62 -16.94
N THR A 21 26.53 -13.11 -16.01
CA THR A 21 26.70 -13.63 -14.68
C THR A 21 26.29 -12.57 -13.67
N VAL A 22 25.42 -12.91 -12.72
CA VAL A 22 24.82 -11.98 -11.77
C VAL A 22 24.74 -12.60 -10.38
N ASN A 23 24.76 -11.76 -9.33
CA ASN A 23 24.50 -12.21 -7.97
C ASN A 23 23.05 -12.70 -7.83
N ARG A 24 22.85 -13.92 -7.34
CA ARG A 24 21.54 -14.56 -7.18
C ARG A 24 20.63 -13.78 -6.24
N ALA A 25 21.14 -13.31 -5.11
CA ALA A 25 20.32 -12.60 -4.12
C ALA A 25 19.82 -11.24 -4.65
N GLU A 26 20.68 -10.50 -5.36
CA GLU A 26 20.32 -9.22 -5.98
C GLU A 26 19.29 -9.42 -7.09
N LEU A 27 19.50 -10.40 -7.98
CA LEU A 27 18.55 -10.71 -9.04
C LEU A 27 17.20 -11.18 -8.46
N LEU A 28 17.22 -12.06 -7.47
CA LEU A 28 16.00 -12.53 -6.81
C LEU A 28 15.23 -11.38 -6.17
N ALA A 29 15.92 -10.45 -5.50
CA ALA A 29 15.28 -9.29 -4.88
C ALA A 29 14.62 -8.39 -5.94
N ALA A 30 15.30 -8.09 -7.04
CA ALA A 30 14.76 -7.30 -8.15
C ALA A 30 13.57 -7.99 -8.83
N VAL A 31 13.67 -9.29 -9.10
CA VAL A 31 12.58 -10.08 -9.71
C VAL A 31 11.38 -10.20 -8.78
N LYS A 32 11.57 -10.33 -7.46
CA LYS A 32 10.48 -10.31 -6.48
C LYS A 32 9.73 -8.98 -6.49
N ARG A 33 10.43 -7.84 -6.56
CA ARG A 33 9.79 -6.54 -6.72
C ARG A 33 9.04 -6.44 -8.05
N ALA A 34 9.64 -6.93 -9.14
CA ALA A 34 8.97 -7.00 -10.44
C ALA A 34 7.69 -7.86 -10.41
N THR A 35 7.69 -8.98 -9.67
CA THR A 35 6.50 -9.85 -9.49
C THR A 35 5.34 -9.12 -8.82
N ALA A 36 5.60 -8.15 -7.93
CA ALA A 36 4.54 -7.35 -7.31
C ALA A 36 3.87 -6.36 -8.30
N ILE A 37 4.54 -6.05 -9.42
CA ILE A 37 3.99 -5.21 -10.49
C ILE A 37 3.29 -6.07 -11.55
N ALA A 38 3.92 -7.16 -11.98
CA ALA A 38 3.40 -8.06 -13.00
C ALA A 38 2.03 -8.64 -12.59
N PRO A 39 0.95 -8.40 -13.34
CA PRO A 39 -0.37 -8.88 -12.97
C PRO A 39 -0.45 -10.41 -13.16
N PRO A 40 -0.92 -11.19 -12.16
CA PRO A 40 -1.01 -12.64 -12.27
C PRO A 40 -2.03 -13.10 -13.33
N ASP A 41 -3.09 -12.32 -13.52
CA ASP A 41 -4.25 -12.68 -14.35
C ASP A 41 -4.42 -11.74 -15.56
N SER A 42 -3.31 -11.29 -16.17
CA SER A 42 -3.38 -10.46 -17.36
C SER A 42 -3.85 -11.27 -18.59
N PRO A 43 -4.73 -10.71 -19.44
CA PRO A 43 -5.04 -11.27 -20.74
C PRO A 43 -3.84 -11.24 -21.72
N LEU A 44 -2.87 -10.37 -21.46
CA LEU A 44 -1.61 -10.31 -22.18
C LEU A 44 -0.53 -11.05 -21.37
N ASP A 45 -0.19 -12.25 -21.76
CA ASP A 45 0.75 -13.11 -21.03
C ASP A 45 2.11 -12.40 -20.82
N VAL A 46 2.57 -11.62 -21.77
CA VAL A 46 3.83 -10.91 -21.70
C VAL A 46 3.90 -9.93 -20.51
N LEU A 47 2.76 -9.39 -20.03
CA LEU A 47 2.70 -8.54 -18.83
C LEU A 47 2.93 -9.32 -17.53
N LYS A 48 2.74 -10.65 -17.53
CA LYS A 48 3.09 -11.51 -16.39
C LYS A 48 4.61 -11.69 -16.26
N GLY A 49 5.35 -11.16 -17.23
CA GLY A 49 6.79 -11.27 -17.36
C GLY A 49 7.57 -10.11 -16.81
N VAL A 50 8.86 -10.32 -16.80
CA VAL A 50 9.89 -9.33 -16.57
C VAL A 50 10.79 -9.26 -17.78
N LEU A 51 11.06 -8.06 -18.24
CA LEU A 51 12.05 -7.79 -19.28
C LEU A 51 13.42 -7.62 -18.62
N LEU A 52 14.35 -8.48 -19.00
CA LEU A 52 15.76 -8.41 -18.60
C LEU A 52 16.56 -7.87 -19.78
N GLU A 53 17.26 -6.75 -19.60
CA GLU A 53 18.10 -6.13 -20.61
C GLU A 53 19.49 -5.88 -20.06
N THR A 54 20.51 -6.28 -20.80
CA THR A 54 21.91 -6.08 -20.40
C THR A 54 22.56 -4.95 -21.15
N ASP A 55 23.35 -4.18 -20.44
CA ASP A 55 24.30 -3.22 -20.97
C ASP A 55 25.71 -3.72 -20.62
N SER A 56 26.38 -4.37 -21.58
CA SER A 56 27.72 -4.93 -21.39
C SER A 56 28.77 -3.84 -21.15
N ALA A 57 28.61 -2.65 -21.75
CA ALA A 57 29.53 -1.53 -21.57
C ALA A 57 29.44 -0.98 -20.12
N ARG A 58 28.26 -0.93 -19.54
CA ARG A 58 28.02 -0.45 -18.15
C ARG A 58 28.09 -1.56 -17.12
N LYS A 59 28.13 -2.80 -17.53
CA LYS A 59 28.07 -3.99 -16.68
C LYS A 59 26.83 -3.98 -15.78
N MET A 60 25.67 -3.65 -16.34
CA MET A 60 24.40 -3.55 -15.65
C MET A 60 23.34 -4.42 -16.32
N LEU A 61 22.54 -5.09 -15.51
CA LEU A 61 21.30 -5.75 -15.88
C LEU A 61 20.14 -4.85 -15.47
N THR A 62 19.30 -4.48 -16.42
CA THR A 62 18.05 -3.76 -16.19
C THR A 62 16.90 -4.74 -16.11
N VAL A 63 16.15 -4.69 -15.02
CA VAL A 63 14.96 -5.49 -14.75
C VAL A 63 13.75 -4.57 -14.87
N THR A 64 12.89 -4.79 -15.87
CA THR A 64 11.71 -3.95 -16.12
C THR A 64 10.44 -4.78 -15.99
N SER A 65 9.46 -4.28 -15.27
CA SER A 65 8.11 -4.84 -15.16
C SER A 65 7.05 -3.75 -15.26
N THR A 66 5.92 -4.06 -15.87
CA THR A 66 4.81 -3.11 -16.00
C THR A 66 3.46 -3.83 -16.08
N ASN A 67 2.41 -3.15 -15.61
CA ASN A 67 1.02 -3.51 -15.84
C ASN A 67 0.27 -2.42 -16.64
N LEU A 68 1.01 -1.54 -17.31
CA LEU A 68 0.57 -0.37 -18.08
C LEU A 68 0.14 0.84 -17.24
N GLU A 69 -0.20 0.65 -15.98
CA GLU A 69 -0.51 1.74 -15.03
C GLU A 69 0.66 2.03 -14.09
N VAL A 70 1.36 0.97 -13.73
CA VAL A 70 2.55 1.03 -12.86
C VAL A 70 3.71 0.39 -13.60
N SER A 71 4.88 1.00 -13.51
CA SER A 71 6.11 0.47 -14.07
C SER A 71 7.24 0.52 -13.05
N LEU A 72 8.05 -0.53 -13.03
CA LEU A 72 9.26 -0.65 -12.23
C LEU A 72 10.44 -0.88 -13.16
N VAL A 73 11.49 -0.11 -12.97
CA VAL A 73 12.79 -0.31 -13.60
C VAL A 73 13.86 -0.33 -12.53
N GLU A 74 14.59 -1.41 -12.46
CA GLU A 74 15.68 -1.58 -11.51
C GLU A 74 16.94 -2.04 -12.24
N LYS A 75 18.09 -1.51 -11.83
CA LYS A 75 19.38 -1.87 -12.39
C LYS A 75 20.22 -2.55 -11.32
N ILE A 76 20.78 -3.69 -11.66
CA ILE A 76 21.69 -4.44 -10.79
C ILE A 76 23.03 -4.71 -11.49
N PRO A 77 24.14 -4.77 -10.76
CA PRO A 77 25.44 -5.10 -11.34
C PRO A 77 25.44 -6.50 -11.94
N CYS A 78 26.08 -6.65 -13.07
CA CYS A 78 26.32 -7.96 -13.69
C CYS A 78 27.64 -7.98 -14.45
N SER A 79 28.17 -9.19 -14.69
CA SER A 79 29.20 -9.40 -15.69
C SER A 79 28.49 -9.82 -16.98
N ALA A 80 28.54 -8.99 -18.01
CA ALA A 80 27.92 -9.25 -19.28
C ALA A 80 28.99 -9.30 -20.38
N GLN A 81 29.02 -10.38 -21.15
CA GLN A 81 29.90 -10.51 -22.31
C GLN A 81 29.29 -9.81 -23.52
N GLU A 82 27.96 -9.85 -23.61
CA GLU A 82 27.19 -9.30 -24.73
C GLU A 82 25.95 -8.58 -24.23
N SER A 83 25.53 -7.54 -24.98
CA SER A 83 24.31 -6.82 -24.70
C SER A 83 23.14 -7.52 -25.37
N GLY A 84 22.13 -7.89 -24.61
CA GLY A 84 20.96 -8.58 -25.11
C GLY A 84 19.74 -8.37 -24.23
N ALA A 85 18.62 -8.98 -24.64
CA ALA A 85 17.40 -8.87 -23.86
C ALA A 85 16.54 -10.14 -23.97
N LEU A 86 15.78 -10.42 -22.93
CA LEU A 86 14.77 -11.50 -22.90
C LEU A 86 13.59 -11.12 -22.01
N VAL A 87 12.45 -11.74 -22.27
CA VAL A 87 11.24 -11.67 -21.42
C VAL A 87 10.91 -13.05 -20.91
N TYR A 88 10.68 -13.15 -19.61
CA TYR A 88 10.29 -14.41 -18.99
C TYR A 88 9.32 -14.18 -17.84
N SER A 89 8.55 -15.22 -17.46
CA SER A 89 7.63 -15.16 -16.33
C SER A 89 8.33 -14.69 -15.05
N ALA A 90 7.89 -13.56 -14.50
CA ALA A 90 8.47 -12.98 -13.29
C ALA A 90 8.36 -13.94 -12.10
N ARG A 91 7.18 -14.55 -11.92
CA ARG A 91 6.91 -15.49 -10.83
C ARG A 91 7.77 -16.76 -10.94
N THR A 92 7.78 -17.38 -12.12
CA THR A 92 8.55 -18.61 -12.31
C THR A 92 10.05 -18.37 -12.17
N LEU A 93 10.55 -17.22 -12.67
CA LEU A 93 11.96 -16.84 -12.48
C LEU A 93 12.31 -16.68 -11.00
N ALA A 94 11.45 -16.00 -10.22
CA ALA A 94 11.66 -15.87 -8.78
C ALA A 94 11.68 -17.21 -8.06
N GLU A 95 10.78 -18.13 -8.43
CA GLU A 95 10.73 -19.49 -7.86
C GLU A 95 11.99 -20.31 -8.20
N MET A 96 12.49 -20.22 -9.44
CA MET A 96 13.75 -20.85 -9.85
C MET A 96 14.94 -20.30 -9.08
N LEU A 97 15.08 -18.97 -9.05
CA LEU A 97 16.16 -18.29 -8.34
C LEU A 97 16.22 -18.64 -6.84
N GLN A 98 15.06 -18.86 -6.21
CA GLN A 98 15.01 -19.27 -4.79
C GLN A 98 15.60 -20.67 -4.54
N ARG A 99 15.55 -21.55 -5.54
CA ARG A 99 15.95 -22.97 -5.44
C ARG A 99 17.38 -23.22 -5.91
N LEU A 100 18.03 -22.22 -6.51
CA LEU A 100 19.42 -22.36 -6.98
C LEU A 100 20.39 -22.44 -5.80
N PRO A 101 21.42 -23.32 -5.88
CA PRO A 101 22.29 -23.62 -4.75
C PRO A 101 23.36 -22.57 -4.49
N GLU A 102 23.87 -21.86 -5.50
CA GLU A 102 24.99 -20.94 -5.37
C GLU A 102 24.59 -19.48 -5.41
N ASP A 103 25.48 -18.61 -4.96
CA ASP A 103 25.26 -17.16 -4.95
C ASP A 103 25.41 -16.51 -6.33
N THR A 104 25.92 -17.24 -7.29
CA THR A 104 26.14 -16.77 -8.66
C THR A 104 25.24 -17.53 -9.62
N VAL A 105 24.63 -16.78 -10.54
CA VAL A 105 23.74 -17.31 -11.57
C VAL A 105 24.22 -16.84 -12.93
N GLU A 106 24.37 -17.78 -13.86
CA GLU A 106 24.61 -17.51 -15.25
C GLU A 106 23.31 -17.64 -16.03
N ILE A 107 23.00 -16.62 -16.85
CA ILE A 107 21.85 -16.63 -17.78
C ILE A 107 22.39 -16.54 -19.19
N CYS A 108 22.06 -17.54 -20.00
CA CYS A 108 22.47 -17.62 -21.41
C CYS A 108 21.24 -17.73 -22.30
N ARG A 109 21.14 -16.88 -23.31
CA ARG A 109 20.22 -17.00 -24.45
C ARG A 109 21.03 -16.91 -25.73
N LYS A 110 20.96 -17.95 -26.57
CA LYS A 110 21.63 -17.97 -27.88
C LYS A 110 20.72 -17.43 -28.97
N GLU A 111 21.29 -16.74 -29.94
CA GLU A 111 20.56 -16.28 -31.12
C GLU A 111 19.74 -17.43 -31.77
N ASN A 112 18.54 -17.11 -32.25
CA ASN A 112 17.63 -18.04 -32.91
C ASN A 112 17.11 -19.22 -32.07
N ARG A 113 17.33 -19.23 -30.77
CA ARG A 113 16.68 -20.17 -29.86
C ARG A 113 15.68 -19.43 -28.97
N GLY A 114 14.40 -19.80 -29.09
CA GLY A 114 13.34 -19.27 -28.20
C GLY A 114 13.49 -19.72 -26.73
N ARG A 115 14.73 -20.05 -26.30
CA ARG A 115 15.05 -20.61 -25.00
C ARG A 115 16.18 -19.88 -24.31
N MET A 116 16.11 -19.81 -22.97
CA MET A 116 17.23 -19.43 -22.13
C MET A 116 17.67 -20.61 -21.25
N THR A 117 18.95 -20.61 -20.89
CA THR A 117 19.50 -21.50 -19.87
C THR A 117 19.86 -20.68 -18.66
N LEU A 118 19.46 -21.14 -17.48
CA LEU A 118 19.78 -20.54 -16.17
C LEU A 118 20.59 -21.57 -15.40
N THR A 119 21.85 -21.29 -15.09
CA THR A 119 22.77 -22.20 -14.41
C THR A 119 23.31 -21.61 -13.11
N SER A 120 23.49 -22.48 -12.12
CA SER A 120 24.14 -22.16 -10.83
C SER A 120 24.71 -23.44 -10.24
N GLY A 121 26.03 -23.56 -10.19
CA GLY A 121 26.70 -24.80 -9.78
C GLY A 121 26.27 -25.99 -10.63
N SER A 122 25.77 -27.03 -9.99
CA SER A 122 25.26 -28.23 -10.66
C SER A 122 23.81 -28.12 -11.15
N ALA A 123 23.10 -27.06 -10.80
CA ALA A 123 21.70 -26.84 -11.21
C ALA A 123 21.62 -26.11 -12.55
N SER A 124 20.75 -26.61 -13.44
CA SER A 124 20.50 -25.99 -14.74
C SER A 124 19.02 -26.09 -15.10
N TYR A 125 18.45 -24.96 -15.55
CA TYR A 125 17.12 -24.89 -16.12
C TYR A 125 17.22 -24.48 -17.59
N GLU A 126 16.51 -25.14 -18.46
CA GLU A 126 16.33 -24.71 -19.86
C GLU A 126 14.84 -24.44 -20.07
N VAL A 127 14.49 -23.20 -20.43
CA VAL A 127 13.09 -22.75 -20.49
C VAL A 127 12.85 -21.90 -21.73
N ASP A 128 11.63 -21.92 -22.24
CA ASP A 128 11.19 -21.09 -23.34
C ASP A 128 11.00 -19.64 -22.88
N VAL A 129 11.49 -18.68 -23.66
CA VAL A 129 11.32 -17.25 -23.38
C VAL A 129 10.27 -16.66 -24.31
N TRP A 130 9.64 -15.58 -23.84
CA TRP A 130 8.63 -14.88 -24.63
C TRP A 130 9.27 -13.91 -25.62
N ASP A 131 8.50 -13.54 -26.65
CA ASP A 131 8.92 -12.53 -27.61
C ASP A 131 9.08 -11.17 -26.90
N ARG A 132 10.29 -10.66 -26.92
CA ARG A 132 10.64 -9.37 -26.37
C ARG A 132 9.93 -8.21 -27.09
N GLY A 133 9.66 -8.35 -28.40
CA GLY A 133 8.96 -7.36 -29.21
C GLY A 133 7.50 -7.15 -28.78
N ALA A 134 6.91 -8.15 -28.14
CA ALA A 134 5.57 -8.07 -27.60
C ALA A 134 5.50 -7.38 -26.21
N PHE A 135 6.65 -7.20 -25.52
CA PHE A 135 6.65 -6.55 -24.20
C PHE A 135 6.48 -5.02 -24.35
N PRO A 136 5.44 -4.44 -23.74
CA PRO A 136 5.18 -3.01 -23.82
C PRO A 136 6.16 -2.24 -22.92
N LYS A 137 7.37 -2.02 -23.43
CA LYS A 137 8.40 -1.30 -22.68
C LYS A 137 7.90 0.11 -22.36
N PRO A 138 7.82 0.49 -21.04
CA PRO A 138 7.33 1.80 -20.67
C PRO A 138 8.31 2.90 -21.11
N ASP A 139 7.76 3.98 -21.68
CA ASP A 139 8.48 5.22 -21.85
C ASP A 139 8.43 6.00 -20.54
N LEU A 140 9.57 6.15 -19.89
CA LEU A 140 9.71 6.75 -18.57
C LEU A 140 10.68 7.93 -18.62
N PRO A 141 10.23 9.10 -19.10
CA PRO A 141 11.04 10.30 -19.06
C PRO A 141 11.32 10.70 -17.59
N PHE A 142 12.48 11.29 -17.34
CA PHE A 142 12.77 11.83 -16.01
C PHE A 142 12.07 13.16 -15.82
N PRO A 143 11.47 13.41 -14.63
CA PRO A 143 10.91 14.71 -14.29
C PRO A 143 11.99 15.80 -14.32
N GLU A 144 11.63 17.00 -14.80
CA GLU A 144 12.51 18.17 -14.75
C GLU A 144 12.62 18.72 -13.33
N ASP A 145 11.48 18.85 -12.66
CA ASP A 145 11.38 19.29 -11.28
C ASP A 145 11.16 18.11 -10.34
N THR A 146 11.95 18.04 -9.29
CA THR A 146 11.87 16.94 -8.32
C THR A 146 12.03 17.44 -6.89
N VAL A 147 11.33 16.80 -5.98
CA VAL A 147 11.46 16.95 -4.53
C VAL A 147 12.04 15.67 -3.92
N LYS A 148 12.63 15.77 -2.74
CA LYS A 148 13.10 14.62 -1.99
C LYS A 148 12.04 14.19 -1.01
N VAL A 149 11.81 12.89 -0.90
CA VAL A 149 10.80 12.27 -0.04
C VAL A 149 11.36 11.04 0.63
N SER A 150 11.11 10.88 1.91
CA SER A 150 11.36 9.65 2.71
C SER A 150 10.09 9.23 3.45
N GLY A 151 10.15 8.12 4.21
CA GLY A 151 9.00 7.66 5.00
C GLY A 151 7.79 7.19 4.18
N ILE A 152 8.00 6.74 2.94
CA ILE A 152 6.91 6.26 2.06
C ILE A 152 6.17 5.06 2.66
N PRO A 153 6.81 4.03 3.24
CA PRO A 153 6.12 2.92 3.88
C PRO A 153 5.20 3.36 5.02
N ASP A 154 5.69 4.21 5.91
CA ASP A 154 4.93 4.73 7.05
C ASP A 154 3.72 5.55 6.60
N MET A 155 3.94 6.48 5.68
CA MET A 155 2.88 7.29 5.09
C MET A 155 1.81 6.43 4.39
N ALA A 156 2.21 5.41 3.63
CA ALA A 156 1.29 4.48 2.99
C ALA A 156 0.52 3.63 4.01
N GLN A 157 1.20 3.15 5.06
CA GLN A 157 0.58 2.42 6.17
C GLN A 157 -0.53 3.24 6.83
N HIS A 158 -0.30 4.53 7.04
CA HIS A 158 -1.24 5.42 7.69
C HIS A 158 -2.42 5.83 6.79
N THR A 159 -2.30 5.78 5.47
CA THR A 159 -3.31 6.37 4.57
C THR A 159 -4.05 5.37 3.68
N VAL A 160 -3.37 4.35 3.17
CA VAL A 160 -3.93 3.42 2.18
C VAL A 160 -5.16 2.67 2.69
N PHE A 161 -5.17 2.26 3.98
CA PHE A 161 -6.29 1.51 4.55
C PHE A 161 -7.61 2.30 4.59
N ALA A 162 -7.52 3.63 4.63
CA ALA A 162 -8.68 4.51 4.68
C ALA A 162 -9.29 4.79 3.30
N THR A 163 -8.67 4.33 2.22
CA THR A 163 -9.19 4.54 0.86
C THR A 163 -10.35 3.61 0.53
N ALA A 164 -11.22 4.04 -0.40
CA ALA A 164 -12.34 3.24 -0.86
C ALA A 164 -11.88 2.01 -1.66
N GLN A 165 -12.59 0.90 -1.50
CA GLN A 165 -12.42 -0.30 -2.33
C GLN A 165 -13.42 -0.33 -3.49
N ASP A 166 -14.48 0.47 -3.39
CA ASP A 166 -15.57 0.54 -4.36
C ASP A 166 -15.09 1.18 -5.69
N LYS A 167 -15.39 0.50 -6.80
CA LYS A 167 -15.02 0.94 -8.15
C LYS A 167 -15.80 2.20 -8.58
N ASP A 168 -16.97 2.43 -8.01
CA ASP A 168 -17.81 3.58 -8.33
C ASP A 168 -17.30 4.88 -7.70
N LYS A 169 -16.28 4.79 -6.85
CA LYS A 169 -15.64 5.94 -6.20
C LYS A 169 -14.15 6.07 -6.57
N PRO A 170 -13.82 6.27 -7.85
CA PRO A 170 -12.44 6.18 -8.33
C PRO A 170 -11.47 7.15 -7.64
N LEU A 171 -11.90 8.38 -7.33
CA LEU A 171 -11.08 9.37 -6.65
C LEU A 171 -10.77 8.97 -5.19
N LEU A 172 -11.73 8.37 -4.48
CA LEU A 172 -11.54 7.90 -3.12
C LEU A 172 -10.70 6.61 -3.03
N ARG A 173 -10.42 5.96 -4.15
CA ARG A 173 -9.45 4.84 -4.24
C ARG A 173 -7.99 5.33 -4.32
N CYS A 174 -7.80 6.63 -4.31
CA CYS A 174 -6.49 7.26 -4.34
C CYS A 174 -6.11 7.79 -2.95
N VAL A 175 -4.82 7.86 -2.72
CA VAL A 175 -4.23 8.70 -1.69
C VAL A 175 -3.88 10.03 -2.35
N ASN A 176 -4.30 11.12 -1.74
CA ASN A 176 -3.91 12.46 -2.14
C ASN A 176 -2.57 12.82 -1.51
N LEU A 177 -1.53 12.95 -2.30
CA LEU A 177 -0.22 13.44 -1.88
C LEU A 177 -0.17 14.94 -2.11
N MET A 178 0.02 15.71 -1.05
CA MET A 178 0.06 17.17 -1.06
C MET A 178 1.48 17.63 -0.69
N PHE A 179 2.19 18.15 -1.66
CA PHE A 179 3.51 18.78 -1.48
C PHE A 179 3.27 20.25 -1.17
N THR A 180 3.53 20.67 0.05
CA THR A 180 3.26 22.03 0.50
C THR A 180 4.54 22.71 1.00
N SER A 181 4.51 24.01 1.20
CA SER A 181 5.63 24.75 1.79
C SER A 181 5.97 24.32 3.24
N THR A 182 5.08 23.57 3.89
CA THR A 182 5.26 23.04 5.25
C THR A 182 5.60 21.55 5.28
N GLY A 183 5.84 20.91 4.12
CA GLY A 183 6.20 19.51 3.98
C GLY A 183 5.15 18.67 3.25
N LEU A 184 5.45 17.39 3.10
CA LEU A 184 4.58 16.41 2.48
C LEU A 184 3.44 16.01 3.42
N ARG A 185 2.24 15.95 2.87
CA ARG A 185 1.06 15.37 3.51
C ARG A 185 0.42 14.35 2.62
N ALA A 186 -0.16 13.35 3.22
CA ALA A 186 -0.95 12.34 2.52
C ALA A 186 -2.35 12.26 3.13
N ALA A 187 -3.37 12.09 2.30
CA ALA A 187 -4.73 11.92 2.76
C ALA A 187 -5.43 10.76 2.06
N GLY A 188 -6.13 9.93 2.82
CA GLY A 188 -6.97 8.85 2.34
C GLY A 188 -8.40 8.96 2.89
N SER A 189 -9.40 8.61 2.09
CA SER A 189 -10.81 8.57 2.52
C SER A 189 -11.60 7.53 1.75
N ASN A 190 -12.58 6.92 2.43
CA ASN A 190 -13.58 6.06 1.78
C ASN A 190 -15.01 6.65 1.88
N GLY A 191 -15.13 7.88 2.38
CA GLY A 191 -16.39 8.56 2.64
C GLY A 191 -16.99 8.28 4.02
N MET A 192 -16.49 7.26 4.76
CA MET A 192 -16.88 6.97 6.15
C MET A 192 -15.82 7.41 7.15
N CYS A 193 -14.57 7.34 6.74
CA CYS A 193 -13.43 7.84 7.48
C CYS A 193 -12.51 8.66 6.58
N ILE A 194 -11.69 9.47 7.23
CA ILE A 194 -10.60 10.24 6.63
C ILE A 194 -9.37 10.02 7.49
N VAL A 195 -8.24 9.85 6.84
CA VAL A 195 -6.95 9.89 7.52
C VAL A 195 -6.03 10.87 6.81
N THR A 196 -5.25 11.59 7.59
CA THR A 196 -4.13 12.38 7.08
C THR A 196 -2.86 11.96 7.79
N ALA A 197 -1.76 11.91 7.07
CA ALA A 197 -0.43 11.65 7.60
C ALA A 197 0.54 12.72 7.12
N LYS A 198 1.54 13.03 7.93
CA LYS A 198 2.67 13.88 7.57
C LYS A 198 3.80 12.99 7.09
N GLY A 199 4.54 13.44 6.11
CA GLY A 199 5.79 12.85 5.68
C GLY A 199 6.92 13.85 5.85
N ASP A 200 8.15 13.34 5.84
CA ASP A 200 9.34 14.17 5.86
C ASP A 200 9.64 14.64 4.43
N ASP A 201 9.57 15.94 4.21
CA ASP A 201 9.84 16.54 2.92
C ASP A 201 10.28 18.00 3.05
N GLN A 202 11.11 18.43 2.11
CA GLN A 202 11.56 19.82 1.92
C GLN A 202 10.96 20.42 0.65
N SER A 203 9.67 20.17 0.38
CA SER A 203 9.04 20.69 -0.84
C SER A 203 8.79 22.19 -0.78
N THR A 204 8.88 22.84 -1.93
CA THR A 204 8.75 24.30 -2.09
C THR A 204 7.55 24.69 -2.93
N GLY A 205 6.56 23.83 -3.09
CA GLY A 205 5.40 24.11 -3.94
C GLY A 205 4.10 23.54 -3.42
N ASP A 206 2.97 24.09 -3.84
CA ASP A 206 1.64 23.59 -3.52
C ASP A 206 1.14 22.72 -4.69
N ILE A 207 1.45 21.43 -4.65
CA ILE A 207 1.05 20.44 -5.65
C ILE A 207 0.25 19.33 -4.96
N SER A 208 -0.90 19.00 -5.54
CA SER A 208 -1.76 17.90 -5.08
C SER A 208 -1.87 16.83 -6.15
N LEU A 209 -1.52 15.59 -5.81
CA LEU A 209 -1.43 14.46 -6.74
C LEU A 209 -2.26 13.29 -6.23
N LEU A 210 -3.18 12.78 -7.06
CA LEU A 210 -3.99 11.61 -6.74
C LEU A 210 -3.30 10.33 -7.21
N VAL A 211 -2.66 9.66 -6.26
CA VAL A 211 -1.95 8.40 -6.51
C VAL A 211 -2.87 7.23 -6.16
N PRO A 212 -3.13 6.27 -7.07
CA PRO A 212 -3.90 5.08 -6.73
C PRO A 212 -3.31 4.37 -5.51
N ALA A 213 -4.13 4.10 -4.51
CA ALA A 213 -3.70 3.56 -3.22
C ALA A 213 -2.94 2.23 -3.36
N LEU A 214 -3.37 1.37 -4.30
CA LEU A 214 -2.67 0.11 -4.59
C LEU A 214 -1.27 0.34 -5.19
N SER A 215 -1.09 1.41 -5.97
CA SER A 215 0.23 1.76 -6.53
C SER A 215 1.16 2.24 -5.42
N LEU A 216 0.67 3.09 -4.52
CA LEU A 216 1.44 3.55 -3.36
C LEU A 216 1.78 2.39 -2.42
N ALA A 217 0.83 1.48 -2.16
CA ALA A 217 1.07 0.28 -1.34
C ALA A 217 2.13 -0.65 -1.95
N LYS A 218 2.15 -0.80 -3.29
CA LYS A 218 3.19 -1.57 -3.99
C LYS A 218 4.57 -0.93 -3.80
N LEU A 219 4.68 0.38 -3.99
CA LEU A 219 5.93 1.11 -3.76
C LEU A 219 6.40 0.94 -2.31
N ALA A 220 5.50 1.18 -1.35
CA ALA A 220 5.79 1.02 0.08
C ALA A 220 6.31 -0.38 0.44
N GLY A 221 5.77 -1.44 -0.18
CA GLY A 221 6.24 -2.81 0.01
C GLY A 221 7.62 -3.12 -0.61
N MET A 222 8.19 -2.19 -1.38
CA MET A 222 9.48 -2.35 -2.07
C MET A 222 10.61 -1.53 -1.46
N CYS A 223 10.30 -0.63 -0.54
CA CYS A 223 11.24 0.29 0.09
C CYS A 223 11.16 0.22 1.62
N LYS A 224 12.10 0.89 2.26
CA LYS A 224 12.17 1.06 3.70
C LYS A 224 11.94 2.53 4.05
N ASP A 225 11.65 2.83 5.32
CA ASP A 225 11.36 4.20 5.76
C ASP A 225 12.55 5.14 5.58
N GLU A 226 13.78 4.63 5.75
CA GLU A 226 15.01 5.38 5.54
C GLU A 226 15.38 5.64 4.06
N ASP A 227 14.66 5.03 3.11
CA ASP A 227 14.91 5.25 1.68
C ASP A 227 14.49 6.67 1.26
N GLU A 228 15.44 7.45 0.77
CA GLU A 228 15.20 8.76 0.17
C GLU A 228 14.97 8.62 -1.34
N PHE A 229 13.84 9.11 -1.82
CA PHE A 229 13.50 9.16 -3.25
C PHE A 229 13.48 10.60 -3.75
N ARG A 230 13.83 10.78 -5.00
CA ARG A 230 13.43 11.95 -5.77
C ARG A 230 12.07 11.66 -6.40
N VAL A 231 11.16 12.61 -6.26
CA VAL A 231 9.78 12.49 -6.74
C VAL A 231 9.45 13.66 -7.65
N GLY A 232 8.83 13.37 -8.77
CA GLY A 232 8.35 14.39 -9.70
C GLY A 232 7.26 13.83 -10.59
N THR A 233 6.73 14.65 -11.49
CA THR A 233 5.68 14.24 -12.43
C THR A 233 6.16 14.31 -13.86
N THR A 234 5.66 13.38 -14.69
CA THR A 234 5.87 13.36 -16.13
C THR A 234 4.53 13.10 -16.81
N GLY A 235 3.98 14.14 -17.46
CA GLY A 235 2.66 14.05 -18.05
C GLY A 235 1.59 13.63 -17.03
N LYS A 236 1.07 12.39 -17.16
CA LYS A 236 0.01 11.84 -16.30
C LYS A 236 0.52 10.87 -15.24
N SER A 237 1.81 10.83 -14.99
CA SER A 237 2.41 9.89 -14.05
C SER A 237 3.25 10.59 -12.98
N ILE A 238 3.25 10.03 -11.77
CA ILE A 238 4.23 10.32 -10.73
C ILE A 238 5.40 9.35 -10.86
N VAL A 239 6.61 9.84 -10.66
CA VAL A 239 7.84 9.05 -10.75
C VAL A 239 8.61 9.19 -9.45
N PHE A 240 8.88 8.07 -8.81
CA PHE A 240 9.76 7.93 -7.65
C PHE A 240 11.05 7.28 -8.12
N PHE A 241 12.19 7.90 -7.87
CA PHE A 241 13.45 7.31 -8.29
C PHE A 241 14.60 7.59 -7.32
N LYS A 242 15.51 6.65 -7.26
CA LYS A 242 16.81 6.74 -6.61
C LYS A 242 17.81 6.02 -7.51
N GLU A 243 19.10 6.14 -7.27
CA GLU A 243 20.22 5.70 -8.13
C GLU A 243 19.89 4.64 -9.21
N ASN A 244 19.54 3.43 -8.80
CA ASN A 244 19.30 2.27 -9.68
C ASN A 244 17.85 1.78 -9.66
N PHE A 245 16.94 2.56 -9.10
CA PHE A 245 15.54 2.21 -8.93
C PHE A 245 14.65 3.34 -9.47
N LEU A 246 13.64 2.97 -10.26
CA LEU A 246 12.62 3.89 -10.75
C LEU A 246 11.26 3.18 -10.68
N PHE A 247 10.32 3.83 -10.01
CA PHE A 247 8.93 3.42 -9.94
C PHE A 247 8.06 4.53 -10.51
N SER A 248 7.18 4.19 -11.45
CA SER A 248 6.23 5.13 -12.03
C SER A 248 4.82 4.62 -11.84
N ALA A 249 3.90 5.51 -11.49
CA ALA A 249 2.48 5.20 -11.39
C ALA A 249 1.64 6.27 -12.08
N ARG A 250 0.61 5.84 -12.81
CA ARG A 250 -0.35 6.75 -13.44
C ARG A 250 -1.18 7.45 -12.38
N LEU A 251 -1.29 8.77 -12.50
CA LEU A 251 -2.12 9.60 -11.64
C LEU A 251 -3.60 9.52 -12.04
N MET A 252 -4.47 9.69 -11.07
CA MET A 252 -5.90 9.93 -11.30
C MET A 252 -6.14 11.44 -11.44
N GLU A 253 -6.91 11.82 -12.45
CA GLU A 253 -7.34 13.21 -12.67
C GLU A 253 -8.64 13.47 -11.91
N GLY A 254 -8.75 14.61 -11.23
CA GLY A 254 -9.96 15.04 -10.52
C GLY A 254 -9.69 15.84 -9.26
N GLY A 255 -10.75 16.36 -8.65
CA GLY A 255 -10.67 17.06 -7.36
C GLY A 255 -10.78 16.09 -6.19
N TYR A 256 -9.97 16.26 -5.16
CA TYR A 256 -10.07 15.51 -3.91
C TYR A 256 -10.74 16.34 -2.81
N ILE A 257 -11.13 15.70 -1.72
CA ILE A 257 -11.69 16.36 -0.55
C ILE A 257 -10.65 17.32 0.03
N ASP A 258 -11.02 18.57 0.29
CA ASP A 258 -10.19 19.49 1.08
C ASP A 258 -10.19 19.04 2.55
N THR A 259 -9.24 18.16 2.86
CA THR A 259 -9.10 17.57 4.19
C THR A 259 -8.63 18.61 5.20
N ASP A 260 -7.82 19.57 4.80
CA ASP A 260 -7.28 20.60 5.70
C ASP A 260 -8.37 21.55 6.19
N SER A 261 -9.22 22.03 5.29
CA SER A 261 -10.37 22.86 5.67
C SER A 261 -11.36 22.08 6.53
N LEU A 262 -11.64 20.84 6.20
CA LEU A 262 -12.54 19.99 6.97
C LEU A 262 -12.00 19.76 8.40
N LEU A 263 -10.75 19.36 8.55
CA LEU A 263 -10.17 19.02 9.84
C LEU A 263 -10.06 20.23 10.77
N LYS A 264 -9.90 21.46 10.25
CA LYS A 264 -9.93 22.69 11.03
C LYS A 264 -11.28 22.96 11.70
N THR A 265 -12.37 22.42 11.17
CA THR A 265 -13.72 22.57 11.76
C THR A 265 -14.00 21.59 12.88
N ILE A 266 -13.17 20.57 13.05
CA ILE A 266 -13.36 19.50 14.02
C ILE A 266 -12.86 19.95 15.39
N THR A 267 -13.76 20.02 16.36
CA THR A 267 -13.44 20.33 17.77
C THR A 267 -13.91 19.20 18.66
N ASN A 268 -13.00 18.60 19.41
CA ASN A 268 -13.32 17.53 20.34
C ASN A 268 -14.01 18.08 21.59
N SER A 269 -15.09 17.44 22.00
CA SER A 269 -15.77 17.72 23.28
C SER A 269 -14.96 17.21 24.46
N PHE A 270 -14.29 16.10 24.29
CA PHE A 270 -13.32 15.55 25.23
C PHE A 270 -12.27 14.73 24.50
N THR A 271 -11.14 14.47 25.15
CA THR A 271 -10.08 13.62 24.65
C THR A 271 -9.54 12.70 25.74
N VAL A 272 -9.12 11.51 25.36
CA VAL A 272 -8.45 10.56 26.23
C VAL A 272 -7.11 10.14 25.62
N LEU A 273 -6.09 10.02 26.46
CA LEU A 273 -4.82 9.43 26.11
C LEU A 273 -4.88 7.93 26.46
N THR A 274 -4.60 7.07 25.49
CA THR A 274 -4.72 5.61 25.67
C THR A 274 -3.75 4.87 24.73
N ASP A 275 -3.60 3.56 24.95
CA ASP A 275 -2.75 2.70 24.14
C ASP A 275 -3.55 1.92 23.09
N THR A 276 -3.05 1.86 21.86
CA THR A 276 -3.71 1.15 20.75
C THR A 276 -3.79 -0.35 20.97
N LYS A 277 -2.85 -0.96 21.70
CA LYS A 277 -2.85 -2.39 21.98
C LYS A 277 -4.04 -2.75 22.90
N GLU A 278 -4.22 -2.01 23.99
CA GLU A 278 -5.36 -2.22 24.90
C GLU A 278 -6.69 -2.02 24.19
N MET A 279 -6.79 -0.96 23.36
CA MET A 279 -8.00 -0.74 22.55
C MET A 279 -8.27 -1.89 21.57
N ARG A 280 -7.26 -2.43 20.92
CA ARG A 280 -7.40 -3.53 19.95
C ARG A 280 -7.83 -4.83 20.66
N GLU A 281 -7.29 -5.12 21.84
CA GLU A 281 -7.67 -6.29 22.64
C GLU A 281 -9.12 -6.18 23.10
N ALA A 282 -9.53 -5.01 23.61
CA ALA A 282 -10.91 -4.74 24.01
C ALA A 282 -11.88 -4.85 22.82
N LEU A 283 -11.52 -4.22 21.69
CA LEU A 283 -12.31 -4.27 20.46
C LEU A 283 -12.47 -5.70 19.94
N SER A 284 -11.39 -6.48 19.90
CA SER A 284 -11.41 -7.88 19.47
C SER A 284 -12.33 -8.74 20.35
N SER A 285 -12.29 -8.52 21.66
CA SER A 285 -13.13 -9.24 22.61
C SER A 285 -14.63 -8.96 22.41
N VAL A 286 -14.98 -7.70 22.13
CA VAL A 286 -16.38 -7.29 21.93
C VAL A 286 -16.91 -7.72 20.57
N VAL A 287 -16.10 -7.63 19.51
CA VAL A 287 -16.52 -7.95 18.14
C VAL A 287 -16.84 -9.44 17.95
N SER A 288 -16.33 -10.33 18.81
CA SER A 288 -16.63 -11.77 18.78
C SER A 288 -18.13 -12.10 18.88
N VAL A 289 -18.92 -11.21 19.47
CA VAL A 289 -20.39 -11.36 19.60
C VAL A 289 -21.17 -10.39 18.69
N ALA A 290 -20.48 -9.56 17.88
CA ALA A 290 -21.11 -8.60 16.99
C ALA A 290 -21.49 -9.27 15.65
N PRO A 291 -22.76 -9.32 15.28
CA PRO A 291 -23.19 -9.91 14.00
C PRO A 291 -22.96 -8.97 12.83
N ASP A 292 -22.82 -7.70 13.10
CA ASP A 292 -22.55 -6.63 12.14
C ASP A 292 -21.29 -5.84 12.57
N ASP A 293 -20.74 -5.10 11.65
CA ASP A 293 -19.51 -4.32 11.85
C ASP A 293 -19.72 -3.08 12.74
N ARG A 294 -20.43 -3.22 13.88
CA ARG A 294 -20.72 -2.09 14.77
C ARG A 294 -20.25 -2.33 16.19
N VAL A 295 -19.54 -1.36 16.74
CA VAL A 295 -19.14 -1.30 18.13
C VAL A 295 -19.62 0.01 18.74
N ASN A 296 -20.12 -0.06 19.95
CA ASN A 296 -20.45 1.11 20.75
C ASN A 296 -19.25 1.51 21.61
N LEU A 297 -18.95 2.79 21.62
CA LEU A 297 -17.90 3.40 22.42
C LEU A 297 -18.52 4.44 23.34
N ALA A 298 -18.24 4.31 24.65
CA ALA A 298 -18.67 5.23 25.68
C ALA A 298 -17.55 5.43 26.69
N PHE A 299 -17.61 6.54 27.44
CA PHE A 299 -16.75 6.75 28.59
C PHE A 299 -17.63 6.65 29.87
N LYS A 300 -17.31 5.71 30.76
CA LYS A 300 -18.03 5.44 32.01
C LYS A 300 -17.05 5.05 33.10
N ASP A 301 -17.29 5.51 34.31
CA ASP A 301 -16.52 5.13 35.51
C ASP A 301 -15.00 5.25 35.29
N GLN A 302 -14.59 6.34 34.64
CA GLN A 302 -13.20 6.67 34.27
C GLN A 302 -12.55 5.66 33.31
N LYS A 303 -13.34 4.85 32.60
CA LYS A 303 -12.89 3.88 31.61
C LYS A 303 -13.47 4.18 30.25
N LEU A 304 -12.71 3.89 29.22
CA LEU A 304 -13.20 3.83 27.86
C LEU A 304 -13.82 2.44 27.64
N VAL A 305 -15.13 2.41 27.39
CA VAL A 305 -15.93 1.18 27.36
C VAL A 305 -16.32 0.88 25.91
N PHE A 306 -15.90 -0.28 25.44
CA PHE A 306 -16.36 -0.89 24.20
C PHE A 306 -17.50 -1.83 24.50
N SER A 307 -18.59 -1.77 23.75
CA SER A 307 -19.71 -2.69 23.93
C SER A 307 -20.39 -3.03 22.61
N CYS A 308 -21.01 -4.20 22.58
CA CYS A 308 -21.82 -4.68 21.48
C CYS A 308 -22.99 -5.47 22.03
N SER A 309 -24.12 -5.44 21.33
CA SER A 309 -25.32 -6.24 21.66
C SER A 309 -25.85 -6.89 20.40
N SER A 310 -26.16 -8.18 20.49
CA SER A 310 -26.72 -8.99 19.40
C SER A 310 -27.70 -10.02 19.90
N ASP A 311 -28.31 -10.77 18.99
CA ASP A 311 -29.16 -11.91 19.32
C ASP A 311 -28.39 -13.06 20.01
N TRP A 312 -27.05 -13.07 19.91
CA TRP A 312 -26.12 -14.04 20.51
C TRP A 312 -25.70 -13.67 21.93
N GLY A 313 -25.88 -12.40 22.31
CA GLY A 313 -25.48 -11.91 23.63
C GLY A 313 -24.98 -10.50 23.64
N ASN A 314 -24.49 -10.09 24.81
CA ASN A 314 -23.93 -8.79 25.05
C ASN A 314 -22.45 -8.94 25.46
N ALA A 315 -21.59 -8.11 24.95
CA ALA A 315 -20.22 -7.99 25.42
C ALA A 315 -19.93 -6.56 25.81
N SER A 316 -19.12 -6.37 26.83
CA SER A 316 -18.64 -5.06 27.27
C SER A 316 -17.28 -5.21 27.90
N VAL A 317 -16.34 -4.39 27.46
CA VAL A 317 -14.96 -4.34 27.97
C VAL A 317 -14.59 -2.90 28.22
N GLY A 318 -14.17 -2.58 29.44
CA GLY A 318 -13.64 -1.26 29.81
C GLY A 318 -12.13 -1.31 29.93
N ILE A 319 -11.46 -0.34 29.35
CA ILE A 319 -10.01 -0.12 29.49
C ILE A 319 -9.74 1.15 30.28
N ASP A 320 -8.66 1.14 31.05
CA ASP A 320 -8.19 2.32 31.74
C ASP A 320 -7.60 3.32 30.75
N VAL A 321 -7.66 4.61 31.06
CA VAL A 321 -7.09 5.66 30.22
C VAL A 321 -5.94 6.32 30.97
N ILE A 322 -4.92 6.72 30.23
CA ILE A 322 -3.71 7.35 30.78
C ILE A 322 -4.03 8.75 31.27
N ALA A 323 -4.81 9.50 30.50
CA ALA A 323 -5.25 10.85 30.82
C ALA A 323 -6.60 11.17 30.17
N LEU A 324 -7.35 12.09 30.80
CA LEU A 324 -8.63 12.60 30.30
C LEU A 324 -8.62 14.12 30.32
N THR A 325 -9.11 14.73 29.25
CA THR A 325 -9.33 16.18 29.15
C THR A 325 -10.75 16.44 28.67
N GLY A 326 -11.48 17.35 29.32
CA GLY A 326 -12.86 17.69 29.03
C GLY A 326 -13.86 16.82 29.78
N ALA A 327 -15.13 16.94 29.43
CA ALA A 327 -16.24 16.23 30.07
C ALA A 327 -16.82 15.18 29.10
N PRO A 328 -16.56 13.88 29.33
CA PRO A 328 -17.08 12.84 28.46
C PRO A 328 -18.59 12.77 28.52
N THR A 329 -19.24 12.80 27.38
CA THR A 329 -20.70 12.65 27.25
C THR A 329 -21.02 11.78 26.04
N GLY A 330 -22.13 11.03 26.16
CA GLY A 330 -22.67 10.25 25.05
C GLY A 330 -22.12 8.84 24.94
N SER A 331 -22.69 8.15 23.97
CA SER A 331 -22.38 6.78 23.60
C SER A 331 -22.63 6.67 22.09
N TYR A 332 -21.63 6.25 21.34
CA TYR A 332 -21.62 6.36 19.90
C TYR A 332 -21.23 5.03 19.24
N TRP A 333 -21.77 4.79 18.05
CA TRP A 333 -21.54 3.56 17.29
C TRP A 333 -20.57 3.82 16.12
N TYR A 334 -19.60 2.94 15.97
CA TYR A 334 -18.58 3.03 14.91
C TYR A 334 -18.39 1.71 14.19
N SER A 335 -17.78 1.75 12.98
CA SER A 335 -17.31 0.54 12.31
C SER A 335 -16.13 -0.06 13.08
N ALA A 336 -16.32 -1.24 13.59
CA ALA A 336 -15.30 -1.98 14.32
C ALA A 336 -14.13 -2.34 13.42
N LYS A 337 -14.42 -2.73 12.17
CA LYS A 337 -13.39 -3.08 11.18
C LYS A 337 -12.49 -1.90 10.82
N GLN A 338 -13.09 -0.73 10.59
CA GLN A 338 -12.32 0.48 10.28
C GLN A 338 -11.48 0.90 11.48
N LEU A 339 -12.07 0.89 12.68
CA LEU A 339 -11.37 1.22 13.92
C LEU A 339 -10.21 0.26 14.19
N ALA A 340 -10.42 -1.06 14.05
CA ALA A 340 -9.37 -2.06 14.22
C ALA A 340 -8.20 -1.84 13.24
N THR A 341 -8.52 -1.52 11.98
CA THR A 341 -7.50 -1.25 10.95
C THR A 341 -6.72 0.02 11.26
N CYS A 342 -7.42 1.09 11.69
CA CYS A 342 -6.79 2.34 12.12
C CYS A 342 -5.83 2.11 13.30
N LEU A 343 -6.31 1.45 14.37
CA LEU A 343 -5.50 1.17 15.57
C LEU A 343 -4.27 0.29 15.25
N LYS A 344 -4.39 -0.59 14.26
CA LYS A 344 -3.24 -1.38 13.78
C LYS A 344 -2.24 -0.52 13.02
N ALA A 345 -2.72 0.42 12.20
CA ALA A 345 -1.88 1.27 11.38
C ALA A 345 -1.13 2.32 12.21
N LEU A 346 -1.80 2.96 13.17
CA LEU A 346 -1.21 4.04 13.96
C LEU A 346 -0.25 3.54 15.04
N GLY A 347 -0.57 2.44 15.74
CA GLY A 347 0.27 1.88 16.80
C GLY A 347 0.50 2.82 18.00
N GLY A 348 1.07 2.28 19.09
CA GLY A 348 1.54 3.05 20.25
C GLY A 348 0.47 3.82 21.01
N THR A 349 0.89 4.88 21.70
CA THR A 349 0.02 5.77 22.47
C THR A 349 -0.64 6.80 21.55
N ILE A 350 -1.96 6.96 21.69
CA ILE A 350 -2.79 7.85 20.89
C ILE A 350 -3.64 8.76 21.73
N THR A 351 -4.01 9.91 21.16
CA THR A 351 -5.10 10.74 21.68
C THR A 351 -6.39 10.41 20.91
N LEU A 352 -7.35 9.83 21.61
CA LEU A 352 -8.70 9.59 21.09
C LEU A 352 -9.60 10.73 21.53
N GLY A 353 -10.43 11.26 20.64
CA GLY A 353 -11.40 12.30 20.92
C GLY A 353 -12.77 11.99 20.36
N ILE A 354 -13.80 12.58 20.96
CA ILE A 354 -15.14 12.62 20.39
C ILE A 354 -15.48 14.07 20.10
N ALA A 355 -15.68 14.37 18.83
CA ALA A 355 -16.04 15.69 18.33
C ALA A 355 -17.57 15.89 18.37
N GLN A 356 -17.99 17.14 18.10
CA GLN A 356 -19.42 17.44 17.95
C GLN A 356 -20.11 16.53 16.95
N GLY A 357 -21.32 16.10 17.26
CA GLY A 357 -22.05 15.11 16.43
C GLY A 357 -21.60 13.66 16.58
N GLY A 358 -20.67 13.38 17.51
CA GLY A 358 -20.20 12.04 17.82
C GLY A 358 -19.14 11.49 16.86
N MET A 359 -18.47 12.34 16.07
CA MET A 359 -17.37 11.90 15.23
C MET A 359 -16.17 11.48 16.10
N LEU A 360 -15.63 10.30 15.81
CA LEU A 360 -14.44 9.78 16.47
C LEU A 360 -13.19 10.36 15.82
N THR A 361 -12.29 10.90 16.63
CA THR A 361 -10.96 11.33 16.21
C THR A 361 -9.89 10.51 16.89
N ILE A 362 -8.83 10.18 16.19
CA ILE A 362 -7.62 9.58 16.75
C ILE A 362 -6.43 10.31 16.18
N SER A 363 -5.51 10.74 17.03
CA SER A 363 -4.30 11.43 16.59
C SER A 363 -3.04 10.85 17.25
N THR A 364 -1.97 10.83 16.45
CA THR A 364 -0.58 10.65 16.87
C THR A 364 0.18 11.95 16.57
N GLN A 365 1.50 11.92 16.69
CA GLN A 365 2.35 13.05 16.26
C GLN A 365 2.23 13.33 14.76
N ASP A 366 2.15 12.26 13.93
CA ASP A 366 2.29 12.32 12.47
C ASP A 366 1.01 11.97 11.69
N ALA A 367 -0.02 11.46 12.36
CA ALA A 367 -1.25 11.06 11.70
C ALA A 367 -2.50 11.52 12.46
N TYR A 368 -3.55 11.82 11.70
CA TYR A 368 -4.87 12.17 12.22
C TYR A 368 -5.95 11.36 11.49
N TYR A 369 -6.77 10.69 12.25
CA TYR A 369 -7.89 9.88 11.78
C TYR A 369 -9.22 10.46 12.26
N LEU A 370 -10.20 10.50 11.38
CA LEU A 370 -11.58 10.89 11.64
C LEU A 370 -12.52 9.80 11.13
N GLN A 371 -13.46 9.37 11.97
CA GLN A 371 -14.49 8.40 11.58
C GLN A 371 -15.89 8.93 11.91
N ASN A 372 -16.79 8.82 10.95
CA ASN A 372 -18.18 9.18 11.15
C ASN A 372 -18.89 8.21 12.09
N VAL A 373 -19.84 8.74 12.87
CA VAL A 373 -20.74 7.95 13.71
C VAL A 373 -21.68 7.11 12.84
N MET A 374 -21.93 5.89 13.26
CA MET A 374 -22.91 4.99 12.66
C MET A 374 -24.26 5.05 13.41
N ARG A 375 -25.32 4.69 12.74
CA ARG A 375 -26.61 4.51 13.42
C ARG A 375 -26.55 3.31 14.35
N ALA A 376 -27.18 3.41 15.53
CA ALA A 376 -27.31 2.28 16.44
C ALA A 376 -28.00 1.09 15.73
N PRO A 377 -27.64 -0.16 16.07
CA PRO A 377 -28.36 -1.33 15.57
C PRO A 377 -29.84 -1.22 15.87
N THR A 378 -30.71 -1.44 14.89
CA THR A 378 -32.15 -1.56 15.13
C THR A 378 -32.41 -2.88 15.81
N ALA A 379 -32.98 -2.87 17.03
CA ALA A 379 -33.43 -4.09 17.70
C ALA A 379 -34.43 -4.81 16.79
N LYS A 380 -34.06 -5.98 16.27
CA LYS A 380 -35.03 -6.85 15.60
C LYS A 380 -36.11 -7.17 16.62
N LYS A 381 -37.40 -6.81 16.35
CA LYS A 381 -38.53 -7.27 17.13
C LYS A 381 -38.45 -8.79 17.14
N LYS A 382 -38.22 -9.39 18.34
CA LYS A 382 -38.36 -10.84 18.55
C LYS A 382 -39.75 -11.22 18.10
N SER A 383 -39.89 -11.89 16.96
CA SER A 383 -41.11 -12.60 16.64
C SER A 383 -41.23 -13.71 17.69
N LYS A 384 -42.17 -13.54 18.61
CA LYS A 384 -42.59 -14.62 19.49
C LYS A 384 -43.18 -15.71 18.59
N LYS A 385 -42.38 -16.65 18.14
CA LYS A 385 -42.90 -17.95 17.75
C LYS A 385 -43.42 -18.59 19.03
N ALA A 386 -44.73 -18.58 19.21
CA ALA A 386 -45.38 -19.39 20.22
C ALA A 386 -44.97 -20.84 19.97
N ILE A 387 -44.30 -21.43 20.95
CA ILE A 387 -44.09 -22.88 20.99
C ILE A 387 -45.46 -23.45 21.30
N GLU A 388 -46.18 -23.99 20.30
CA GLU A 388 -47.33 -24.82 20.55
C GLU A 388 -46.88 -26.05 21.33
N PRO A 389 -47.56 -26.40 22.47
CA PRO A 389 -47.23 -27.60 23.20
C PRO A 389 -47.60 -28.84 22.36
N PRO A 390 -46.84 -29.95 22.46
CA PRO A 390 -47.10 -31.13 21.66
C PRO A 390 -48.48 -31.71 22.01
N ALA A 391 -49.28 -31.94 20.97
CA ALA A 391 -50.59 -32.55 21.10
C ALA A 391 -50.46 -33.95 21.75
N THR A 392 -51.08 -34.12 22.92
CA THR A 392 -51.20 -35.40 23.61
C THR A 392 -52.10 -36.29 22.78
N LYS A 393 -51.57 -37.34 22.18
CA LYS A 393 -52.37 -38.43 21.60
C LYS A 393 -52.96 -39.18 22.74
N ALA A 394 -54.33 -39.09 22.92
CA ALA A 394 -55.09 -39.99 23.73
C ALA A 394 -55.23 -41.32 22.99
N ALA A 395 -55.17 -42.40 23.79
CA ALA A 395 -55.25 -43.79 23.37
C ALA A 395 -56.62 -44.19 22.84
#